data_56567a8de3a0fd65c8002fc05bab224e
#
_entry.id   56567a8de3a0fd65c8002fc05bab224e
#
_cell.length_a   1.000
_cell.length_b   1.000
_cell.length_c   1.000
_cell.angle_alpha   90.00
_cell.angle_beta   90.00
_cell.angle_gamma   90.00
#
_symmetry.space_group_name_H-M   'P 1'
#
loop_
_entity.id
_entity.type
_entity.pdbx_description
1 polymer ?
#
loop_
_entity_poly.entity_id
_entity_poly.type
_entity_poly.pdbx_seq_one_letter_code
_entity_poly.pdbx_strand_id
1 'polypeptide(L)'
;MKSTRIKIKHFGNYIHFHVDEELWKMNQGDCFIKFHDKKVLFNELTSYQEMIQNGLGEGIRTTYTYENQTFATYVWIENSTNHIHFELTPLSFNLEFDAIFWPAAFEFDECKENWITLVNQMQGILIPNTFENEFTKLNFNGQFCSIAAYMPSFGQIKEKEGYIMISETPWDMAYQIDHPTNGPYTHISMRHLPSLGKLSYTRKMKLIFDHDTNIVSLCKIYRKDALEKGKYVTLEEKAKRNKNVDKLIGSAFLHKGIKTHVVKDSIFYDHVNPEKNDALITFKQRANEIQHLHDKGIKKLYLHLDGGGDPGYDNCHPDYLPACIEAGGWEGLKELSNTLKQYNYMFGLHDQYRDYYFSASTFDKHQAIMMKNKEIFSQSLWAGGKQSFLCTSLAPYYVKRNFEEVLAHDIHLEASYLDVFTCNELDEWFNEHHLMTRKECMEYRNQCFDYLHSKNILPSSEEVNEWALKSQVFCHYGPYDFMLRKPNEKRLGIPVPLFNLVYHDCVILPWPMDITENEDYMLYALLNGGCAYVDKDGAYPNVDGAFNDNREKQLDEEIRRYRIVADLQEKVANLEMTDFGFIDQNYKKQYSVFGNQIKVIIDLEKNTYEIITNI
;
A
#
# COMPACT_ATOMS: atom_id res chain seq x y z
N MET A 1 18.60 -2.79 26.98
CA MET A 1 18.59 -3.91 26.04
C MET A 1 19.84 -4.73 26.29
N LYS A 2 19.75 -6.06 26.48
CA LYS A 2 20.92 -6.94 26.47
C LYS A 2 21.54 -6.86 25.09
N SER A 3 22.84 -6.73 25.00
CA SER A 3 23.57 -6.74 23.73
C SER A 3 23.48 -8.15 23.14
N THR A 4 22.69 -8.30 22.07
CA THR A 4 22.58 -9.55 21.28
C THR A 4 23.94 -9.87 20.69
N ARG A 5 24.49 -11.06 20.94
CA ARG A 5 25.75 -11.50 20.33
C ARG A 5 25.44 -12.25 19.05
N ILE A 6 25.82 -11.67 17.92
CA ILE A 6 25.62 -12.30 16.63
C ILE A 6 26.96 -12.72 16.04
N LYS A 7 27.01 -13.92 15.49
CA LYS A 7 28.17 -14.42 14.72
C LYS A 7 27.68 -15.04 13.44
N ILE A 8 28.29 -14.65 12.34
CA ILE A 8 28.04 -15.23 11.01
C ILE A 8 29.11 -16.28 10.75
N LYS A 9 28.70 -17.49 10.34
CA LYS A 9 29.57 -18.55 9.91
C LYS A 9 29.08 -19.10 8.57
N HIS A 10 30.02 -19.49 7.73
CA HIS A 10 29.73 -20.12 6.46
C HIS A 10 30.15 -21.60 6.49
N PHE A 11 29.25 -22.48 6.07
CA PHE A 11 29.50 -23.94 6.01
C PHE A 11 28.96 -24.48 4.67
N GLY A 12 29.87 -24.70 3.72
CA GLY A 12 29.47 -25.15 2.39
C GLY A 12 28.50 -24.13 1.75
N ASN A 13 27.27 -24.54 1.47
CA ASN A 13 26.23 -23.66 0.90
C ASN A 13 25.42 -22.91 1.97
N TYR A 14 25.71 -23.11 3.26
CA TYR A 14 24.92 -22.50 4.34
C TYR A 14 25.58 -21.25 4.91
N ILE A 15 24.77 -20.25 5.21
CA ILE A 15 25.11 -19.17 6.12
C ILE A 15 24.37 -19.42 7.43
N HIS A 16 25.14 -19.52 8.51
CA HIS A 16 24.67 -19.71 9.87
C HIS A 16 24.78 -18.39 10.63
N PHE A 17 23.67 -17.96 11.19
CA PHE A 17 23.59 -16.83 12.12
C PHE A 17 23.40 -17.39 13.52
N HIS A 18 24.45 -17.33 14.33
CA HIS A 18 24.38 -17.65 15.75
C HIS A 18 23.95 -16.39 16.50
N VAL A 19 22.72 -16.38 16.98
CA VAL A 19 22.10 -15.26 17.71
C VAL A 19 21.95 -15.71 19.15
N ASP A 20 22.91 -15.34 20.01
CA ASP A 20 23.10 -15.88 21.36
C ASP A 20 23.13 -17.42 21.36
N GLU A 21 22.06 -18.10 21.81
CA GLU A 21 21.96 -19.57 21.86
C GLU A 21 21.20 -20.16 20.66
N GLU A 22 20.50 -19.31 19.87
CA GLU A 22 19.70 -19.74 18.73
C GLU A 22 20.50 -19.78 17.43
N LEU A 23 20.14 -20.74 16.57
CA LEU A 23 20.74 -20.92 15.26
C LEU A 23 19.70 -20.68 14.15
N TRP A 24 19.99 -19.69 13.32
CA TRP A 24 19.25 -19.41 12.08
C TRP A 24 20.07 -19.78 10.88
N LYS A 25 19.50 -20.53 9.93
CA LYS A 25 20.22 -21.05 8.75
C LYS A 25 19.57 -20.61 7.46
N MET A 26 20.40 -20.25 6.49
CA MET A 26 19.99 -20.00 5.11
C MET A 26 20.79 -20.92 4.17
N ASN A 27 20.11 -21.66 3.30
CA ASN A 27 20.74 -22.48 2.27
C ASN A 27 20.99 -21.65 0.99
N GLN A 28 22.17 -21.13 0.81
CA GLN A 28 22.52 -20.33 -0.37
C GLN A 28 22.51 -21.14 -1.67
N GLY A 29 22.53 -22.49 -1.60
CA GLY A 29 22.35 -23.35 -2.76
C GLY A 29 21.00 -23.20 -3.46
N ASP A 30 19.99 -22.65 -2.76
CA ASP A 30 18.66 -22.35 -3.31
C ASP A 30 18.60 -21.01 -4.06
N CYS A 31 19.66 -20.19 -3.95
CA CYS A 31 19.76 -18.92 -4.66
C CYS A 31 20.02 -19.13 -6.15
N PHE A 32 19.44 -18.25 -6.99
CA PHE A 32 19.59 -18.37 -8.43
C PHE A 32 19.36 -17.04 -9.16
N ILE A 33 19.85 -16.99 -10.40
CA ILE A 33 19.49 -15.98 -11.38
C ILE A 33 18.46 -16.58 -12.33
N LYS A 34 17.33 -15.90 -12.52
CA LYS A 34 16.36 -16.22 -13.56
C LYS A 34 16.62 -15.35 -14.77
N PHE A 35 16.98 -15.97 -15.86
CA PHE A 35 16.97 -15.39 -17.21
C PHE A 35 15.66 -15.79 -17.90
N HIS A 36 15.35 -15.17 -19.05
CA HIS A 36 14.08 -15.40 -19.75
C HIS A 36 13.76 -16.89 -19.97
N ASP A 37 14.75 -17.65 -20.41
CA ASP A 37 14.63 -19.04 -20.84
C ASP A 37 15.30 -20.06 -19.91
N LYS A 38 16.05 -19.59 -18.88
CA LYS A 38 16.81 -20.47 -17.99
C LYS A 38 16.92 -19.97 -16.57
N LYS A 39 17.14 -20.92 -15.66
CA LYS A 39 17.51 -20.70 -14.26
C LYS A 39 18.94 -21.16 -14.07
N VAL A 40 19.78 -20.34 -13.41
CA VAL A 40 21.18 -20.65 -13.08
C VAL A 40 21.34 -20.55 -11.57
N LEU A 41 21.67 -21.66 -10.93
CA LEU A 41 21.87 -21.69 -9.47
C LEU A 41 23.20 -21.05 -9.09
N PHE A 42 23.30 -20.44 -7.91
CA PHE A 42 24.54 -19.83 -7.43
C PHE A 42 25.67 -20.86 -7.25
N ASN A 43 25.33 -22.11 -6.91
CA ASN A 43 26.32 -23.20 -6.81
C ASN A 43 26.83 -23.68 -8.16
N GLU A 44 26.22 -23.31 -9.28
CA GLU A 44 26.72 -23.56 -10.65
C GLU A 44 27.68 -22.46 -11.14
N LEU A 45 27.78 -21.34 -10.39
CA LEU A 45 28.65 -20.22 -10.72
C LEU A 45 30.08 -20.47 -10.20
N THR A 46 31.05 -19.97 -10.93
CA THR A 46 32.40 -19.85 -10.35
C THR A 46 32.35 -18.79 -9.24
N SER A 47 32.75 -19.15 -8.03
CA SER A 47 32.71 -18.24 -6.90
C SER A 47 34.05 -18.17 -6.16
N TYR A 48 34.30 -16.98 -5.60
CA TYR A 48 35.42 -16.74 -4.70
C TYR A 48 34.90 -16.03 -3.45
N GLN A 49 35.26 -16.56 -2.30
CA GLN A 49 34.81 -16.05 -1.01
C GLN A 49 35.98 -15.56 -0.18
N GLU A 50 35.76 -14.45 0.50
CA GLU A 50 36.72 -13.87 1.43
C GLU A 50 36.02 -13.27 2.67
N MET A 51 36.74 -13.32 3.79
CA MET A 51 36.34 -12.55 4.98
C MET A 51 36.68 -11.09 4.75
N ILE A 52 35.74 -10.22 5.13
CA ILE A 52 35.96 -8.79 5.09
C ILE A 52 35.90 -8.22 6.51
N GLN A 53 36.76 -7.25 6.79
CA GLN A 53 36.75 -6.48 8.03
C GLN A 53 37.18 -5.04 7.73
N ASN A 54 36.42 -4.10 8.27
CA ASN A 54 36.71 -2.69 8.17
C ASN A 54 36.31 -1.97 9.47
N GLY A 55 36.41 -0.66 9.50
CA GLY A 55 36.05 0.13 10.70
C GLY A 55 34.56 0.11 11.06
N LEU A 56 33.68 -0.33 10.18
CA LEU A 56 32.23 -0.39 10.38
C LEU A 56 31.77 -1.77 10.86
N GLY A 57 32.44 -2.84 10.40
CA GLY A 57 32.01 -4.21 10.71
C GLY A 57 32.87 -5.29 10.10
N GLU A 58 32.40 -6.53 10.28
CA GLU A 58 33.03 -7.73 9.72
C GLU A 58 31.98 -8.62 9.04
N GLY A 59 32.41 -9.41 8.07
CA GLY A 59 31.50 -10.30 7.35
C GLY A 59 32.16 -11.07 6.22
N ILE A 60 31.31 -11.47 5.27
CA ILE A 60 31.68 -12.33 4.16
C ILE A 60 31.34 -11.62 2.86
N ARG A 61 32.28 -11.58 1.94
CA ARG A 61 32.07 -11.22 0.54
C ARG A 61 32.19 -12.48 -0.31
N THR A 62 31.21 -12.70 -1.18
CA THR A 62 31.31 -13.76 -2.20
C THR A 62 31.16 -13.11 -3.57
N THR A 63 32.20 -13.26 -4.40
CA THR A 63 32.21 -12.83 -5.81
C THR A 63 31.79 -13.99 -6.67
N TYR A 64 30.79 -13.79 -7.52
CA TYR A 64 30.29 -14.78 -8.48
C TYR A 64 30.63 -14.36 -9.90
N THR A 65 30.99 -15.34 -10.74
CA THR A 65 31.28 -15.15 -12.16
C THR A 65 30.36 -16.03 -13.00
N TYR A 66 29.70 -15.43 -13.97
CA TYR A 66 28.86 -16.07 -14.97
C TYR A 66 29.15 -15.44 -16.34
N GLU A 67 29.54 -16.26 -17.36
CA GLU A 67 29.83 -15.77 -18.72
C GLU A 67 30.79 -14.54 -18.74
N ASN A 68 31.85 -14.57 -17.96
CA ASN A 68 32.82 -13.47 -17.76
C ASN A 68 32.23 -12.17 -17.17
N GLN A 69 31.00 -12.23 -16.61
CA GLN A 69 30.37 -11.13 -15.89
C GLN A 69 30.43 -11.41 -14.39
N THR A 70 30.65 -10.40 -13.60
CA THR A 70 30.86 -10.57 -12.16
C THR A 70 29.92 -9.69 -11.35
N PHE A 71 29.39 -10.26 -10.26
CA PHE A 71 28.70 -9.55 -9.19
C PHE A 71 29.19 -10.08 -7.84
N ALA A 72 28.91 -9.34 -6.78
CA ALA A 72 29.26 -9.76 -5.43
C ALA A 72 28.07 -9.67 -4.48
N THR A 73 28.03 -10.60 -3.54
CA THR A 73 27.16 -10.52 -2.37
C THR A 73 28.00 -10.22 -1.13
N TYR A 74 27.46 -9.40 -0.25
CA TYR A 74 28.04 -9.08 1.05
C TYR A 74 27.03 -9.43 2.13
N VAL A 75 27.49 -10.14 3.16
CA VAL A 75 26.73 -10.39 4.39
C VAL A 75 27.65 -10.03 5.54
N TRP A 76 27.34 -8.93 6.22
CA TRP A 76 28.24 -8.39 7.25
C TRP A 76 27.48 -7.82 8.45
N ILE A 77 28.12 -7.86 9.63
CA ILE A 77 27.59 -7.35 10.91
C ILE A 77 28.19 -5.96 11.15
N GLU A 78 27.34 -5.00 11.45
CA GLU A 78 27.75 -3.66 11.85
C GLU A 78 28.13 -3.64 13.34
N ASN A 79 29.34 -3.19 13.65
CA ASN A 79 29.88 -3.19 15.02
C ASN A 79 29.07 -2.34 16.01
N SER A 80 28.46 -1.25 15.54
CA SER A 80 27.75 -0.29 16.39
C SER A 80 26.34 -0.76 16.80
N THR A 81 25.68 -1.53 15.95
CA THR A 81 24.25 -1.86 16.08
C THR A 81 23.99 -3.36 16.18
N ASN A 82 24.93 -4.20 15.77
CA ASN A 82 24.75 -5.64 15.50
C ASN A 82 23.72 -5.92 14.39
N HIS A 83 23.36 -4.94 13.58
CA HIS A 83 22.54 -5.20 12.40
C HIS A 83 23.34 -5.97 11.36
N ILE A 84 22.65 -6.89 10.67
CA ILE A 84 23.26 -7.65 9.58
C ILE A 84 22.85 -6.99 8.27
N HIS A 85 23.81 -6.65 7.46
CA HIS A 85 23.60 -6.05 6.15
C HIS A 85 23.79 -7.08 5.05
N PHE A 86 22.89 -7.04 4.08
CA PHE A 86 22.96 -7.82 2.85
C PHE A 86 23.05 -6.86 1.67
N GLU A 87 24.08 -7.01 0.86
CA GLU A 87 24.28 -6.18 -0.32
C GLU A 87 24.53 -7.06 -1.54
N LEU A 88 23.82 -6.80 -2.63
CA LEU A 88 24.01 -7.41 -3.94
C LEU A 88 24.54 -6.34 -4.88
N THR A 89 25.81 -6.46 -5.29
CA THR A 89 26.55 -5.42 -5.98
C THR A 89 27.02 -5.87 -7.36
N PRO A 90 26.69 -5.15 -8.45
CA PRO A 90 27.32 -5.37 -9.75
C PRO A 90 28.79 -4.97 -9.70
N LEU A 91 29.67 -5.79 -10.26
CA LEU A 91 31.09 -5.46 -10.49
C LEU A 91 31.34 -5.21 -11.97
N SER A 92 31.03 -6.20 -12.80
CA SER A 92 31.01 -6.11 -14.26
C SER A 92 29.79 -6.85 -14.84
N PHE A 93 28.65 -6.85 -14.10
CA PHE A 93 27.47 -7.62 -14.47
C PHE A 93 26.53 -6.76 -15.32
N ASN A 94 26.59 -6.93 -16.64
CA ASN A 94 25.78 -6.19 -17.62
C ASN A 94 24.75 -7.07 -18.35
N LEU A 95 24.60 -8.33 -17.93
CA LEU A 95 23.59 -9.22 -18.49
C LEU A 95 22.18 -8.77 -18.11
N GLU A 96 21.27 -8.93 -19.03
CA GLU A 96 19.85 -8.78 -18.76
C GLU A 96 19.31 -10.02 -18.06
N PHE A 97 18.45 -9.83 -17.07
CA PHE A 97 17.86 -10.91 -16.28
C PHE A 97 16.41 -10.55 -15.90
N ASP A 98 15.63 -11.55 -15.47
CA ASP A 98 14.27 -11.33 -14.99
C ASP A 98 14.23 -11.11 -13.47
N ALA A 99 15.01 -11.88 -12.71
CA ALA A 99 15.15 -11.74 -11.27
C ALA A 99 16.40 -12.42 -10.72
N ILE A 100 16.93 -11.91 -9.61
CA ILE A 100 17.94 -12.59 -8.79
C ILE A 100 17.30 -12.93 -7.44
N PHE A 101 17.28 -14.21 -7.09
CA PHE A 101 16.72 -14.74 -5.85
C PHE A 101 17.85 -14.91 -4.84
N TRP A 102 18.01 -13.93 -3.96
CA TRP A 102 19.01 -13.87 -2.92
C TRP A 102 18.65 -12.80 -1.86
N PRO A 103 18.91 -13.01 -0.56
CA PRO A 103 19.32 -14.27 0.06
C PRO A 103 18.20 -15.31 0.00
N ALA A 104 18.57 -16.56 0.27
CA ALA A 104 17.61 -17.63 0.46
C ALA A 104 16.72 -17.39 1.69
N ALA A 105 15.60 -18.09 1.78
CA ALA A 105 14.79 -18.11 3.00
C ALA A 105 15.58 -18.73 4.16
N PHE A 106 15.24 -18.35 5.39
CA PHE A 106 15.64 -19.13 6.56
C PHE A 106 14.93 -20.48 6.58
N GLU A 107 15.62 -21.51 7.10
CA GLU A 107 15.00 -22.77 7.47
C GLU A 107 14.04 -22.51 8.67
N PHE A 108 12.74 -22.55 8.38
CA PHE A 108 11.65 -22.25 9.30
C PHE A 108 10.63 -23.40 9.24
N ASP A 109 11.14 -24.62 9.55
CA ASP A 109 10.60 -25.91 9.13
C ASP A 109 10.00 -26.72 10.30
N GLU A 110 9.34 -26.07 11.26
CA GLU A 110 8.64 -26.74 12.34
C GLU A 110 7.14 -26.44 12.32
N CYS A 111 6.33 -27.49 12.46
CA CYS A 111 4.88 -27.37 12.51
C CYS A 111 4.43 -26.91 13.91
N LYS A 112 4.73 -25.65 14.24
CA LYS A 112 4.35 -24.99 15.49
C LYS A 112 3.52 -23.74 15.20
N GLU A 113 2.41 -23.56 15.89
CA GLU A 113 1.52 -22.42 15.73
C GLU A 113 2.17 -21.10 16.16
N ASN A 114 3.05 -21.15 17.18
CA ASN A 114 3.81 -19.99 17.65
C ASN A 114 5.05 -19.66 16.82
N TRP A 115 5.34 -20.44 15.77
CA TRP A 115 6.27 -20.05 14.73
C TRP A 115 5.50 -19.32 13.64
N ILE A 116 5.71 -18.03 13.53
CA ILE A 116 4.88 -17.14 12.70
C ILE A 116 5.73 -16.34 11.72
N THR A 117 5.14 -16.06 10.56
CA THR A 117 5.67 -15.13 9.55
C THR A 117 4.77 -13.90 9.47
N LEU A 118 5.37 -12.72 9.47
CA LEU A 118 4.71 -11.41 9.35
C LEU A 118 5.01 -10.80 8.00
N VAL A 119 3.97 -10.42 7.27
CA VAL A 119 4.05 -9.85 5.92
C VAL A 119 3.26 -8.55 5.87
N ASN A 120 3.88 -7.51 5.33
CA ASN A 120 3.28 -6.17 5.26
C ASN A 120 2.35 -5.97 4.05
N GLN A 121 1.67 -7.02 3.60
CA GLN A 121 0.63 -6.87 2.58
C GLN A 121 -0.53 -6.05 3.15
N MET A 122 -0.78 -4.90 2.53
CA MET A 122 -1.73 -3.89 3.04
C MET A 122 -1.48 -3.60 4.53
N GLN A 123 -2.49 -3.70 5.39
CA GLN A 123 -2.32 -3.45 6.84
C GLN A 123 -1.44 -4.49 7.54
N GLY A 124 -1.37 -5.70 7.03
CA GLY A 124 -0.51 -6.77 7.54
C GLY A 124 -1.19 -8.10 7.70
N ILE A 125 -0.40 -9.14 7.56
CA ILE A 125 -0.80 -10.55 7.64
C ILE A 125 0.15 -11.31 8.56
N LEU A 126 -0.41 -12.17 9.41
CA LEU A 126 0.30 -13.15 10.20
C LEU A 126 0.02 -14.55 9.67
N ILE A 127 1.06 -15.34 9.41
CA ILE A 127 0.99 -16.71 8.91
C ILE A 127 1.66 -17.64 9.93
N PRO A 128 0.91 -18.41 10.73
CA PRO A 128 1.48 -19.49 11.54
C PRO A 128 2.04 -20.59 10.64
N ASN A 129 3.07 -21.31 11.07
CA ASN A 129 3.56 -22.47 10.33
C ASN A 129 2.56 -23.62 10.21
N THR A 130 1.50 -23.58 10.99
CA THR A 130 0.36 -24.53 10.94
C THR A 130 -0.81 -24.02 10.10
N PHE A 131 -0.68 -22.87 9.42
CA PHE A 131 -1.79 -22.25 8.71
C PHE A 131 -2.36 -23.20 7.66
N GLU A 132 -3.70 -23.24 7.57
CA GLU A 132 -4.43 -24.25 6.78
C GLU A 132 -4.33 -24.06 5.25
N ASN A 133 -4.17 -22.82 4.79
CA ASN A 133 -4.10 -22.50 3.37
C ASN A 133 -2.66 -22.61 2.86
N GLU A 134 -2.50 -23.24 1.71
CA GLU A 134 -1.20 -23.29 1.03
C GLU A 134 -0.93 -22.00 0.25
N PHE A 135 0.34 -21.61 0.22
CA PHE A 135 0.86 -20.56 -0.64
C PHE A 135 2.04 -21.11 -1.44
N THR A 136 2.04 -20.81 -2.72
CA THR A 136 3.18 -21.13 -3.58
C THR A 136 3.87 -19.83 -4.00
N LYS A 137 5.11 -19.94 -4.45
CA LYS A 137 5.90 -18.81 -4.97
C LYS A 137 5.20 -18.07 -6.14
N LEU A 138 4.21 -18.69 -6.77
CA LEU A 138 3.45 -18.10 -7.86
C LEU A 138 2.26 -17.27 -7.38
N ASN A 139 1.57 -17.71 -6.33
CA ASN A 139 0.34 -17.07 -5.87
C ASN A 139 0.52 -16.15 -4.68
N PHE A 140 1.68 -16.17 -4.00
CA PHE A 140 2.00 -15.23 -2.94
C PHE A 140 3.41 -14.66 -3.09
N ASN A 141 3.52 -13.66 -3.91
CA ASN A 141 4.72 -12.86 -4.09
C ASN A 141 4.31 -11.40 -4.29
N GLY A 142 5.17 -10.48 -3.85
CA GLY A 142 4.82 -9.08 -3.92
C GLY A 142 6.00 -8.15 -4.11
N GLN A 143 5.84 -7.22 -5.05
CA GLN A 143 6.78 -6.13 -5.23
C GLN A 143 6.59 -5.13 -4.09
N PHE A 144 7.69 -4.66 -3.50
CA PHE A 144 7.63 -3.56 -2.54
C PHE A 144 7.17 -2.25 -3.22
N CYS A 145 6.75 -1.30 -2.43
CA CYS A 145 6.18 -0.03 -2.88
C CYS A 145 4.84 -0.17 -3.62
N SER A 146 4.06 -1.23 -3.33
CA SER A 146 2.71 -1.48 -3.81
C SER A 146 1.82 -2.01 -2.68
N ILE A 147 0.58 -2.41 -2.99
CA ILE A 147 -0.31 -3.06 -2.01
C ILE A 147 0.27 -4.34 -1.42
N ALA A 148 1.13 -5.02 -2.16
CA ALA A 148 1.78 -6.23 -1.68
C ALA A 148 2.74 -5.97 -0.50
N ALA A 149 3.18 -4.72 -0.31
CA ALA A 149 3.96 -4.31 0.85
C ALA A 149 3.86 -2.79 1.06
N TYR A 150 2.98 -2.35 1.96
CA TYR A 150 2.90 -0.95 2.40
C TYR A 150 4.19 -0.48 3.07
N MET A 151 4.88 -1.40 3.73
CA MET A 151 6.23 -1.21 4.28
C MET A 151 7.16 -2.25 3.67
N PRO A 152 8.36 -1.89 3.19
CA PRO A 152 9.26 -2.82 2.51
C PRO A 152 10.01 -3.72 3.50
N SER A 153 9.27 -4.53 4.24
CA SER A 153 9.82 -5.44 5.25
C SER A 153 8.94 -6.68 5.45
N PHE A 154 9.53 -7.68 6.08
CA PHE A 154 8.85 -8.86 6.63
C PHE A 154 9.62 -9.38 7.84
N GLY A 155 9.01 -10.25 8.64
CA GLY A 155 9.65 -10.83 9.81
C GLY A 155 9.20 -12.25 10.08
N GLN A 156 10.01 -12.98 10.86
CA GLN A 156 9.64 -14.30 11.38
C GLN A 156 9.98 -14.38 12.87
N ILE A 157 9.17 -15.10 13.61
CA ILE A 157 9.33 -15.31 15.05
C ILE A 157 9.29 -16.81 15.34
N LYS A 158 10.33 -17.32 16.02
CA LYS A 158 10.40 -18.64 16.63
C LYS A 158 10.16 -18.48 18.12
N GLU A 159 8.97 -18.80 18.60
CA GLU A 159 8.61 -18.66 20.03
C GLU A 159 8.86 -17.23 20.57
N LYS A 160 10.07 -16.94 21.01
CA LYS A 160 10.48 -15.63 21.56
C LYS A 160 11.65 -14.98 20.84
N GLU A 161 12.22 -15.67 19.87
CA GLU A 161 13.33 -15.16 19.08
C GLU A 161 12.84 -14.82 17.69
N GLY A 162 13.19 -13.67 17.18
CA GLY A 162 12.71 -13.26 15.87
C GLY A 162 13.62 -12.26 15.18
N TYR A 163 13.26 -11.97 13.94
CA TYR A 163 13.93 -10.96 13.15
C TYR A 163 12.94 -10.15 12.31
N ILE A 164 13.38 -8.96 11.94
CA ILE A 164 12.79 -8.18 10.86
C ILE A 164 13.82 -7.94 9.76
N MET A 165 13.43 -8.20 8.51
CA MET A 165 14.17 -7.85 7.30
C MET A 165 13.61 -6.54 6.75
N ILE A 166 14.46 -5.55 6.51
CA ILE A 166 14.08 -4.22 6.00
C ILE A 166 14.83 -3.96 4.71
N SER A 167 14.11 -3.72 3.61
CA SER A 167 14.71 -3.28 2.36
C SER A 167 15.10 -1.80 2.43
N GLU A 168 16.31 -1.48 1.95
CA GLU A 168 16.81 -0.10 1.84
C GLU A 168 16.75 0.43 0.39
N THR A 169 16.52 -0.47 -0.58
CA THR A 169 16.34 -0.16 -2.01
C THR A 169 15.07 -0.81 -2.54
N PRO A 170 13.88 -0.48 -1.98
CA PRO A 170 12.68 -1.29 -2.16
C PRO A 170 12.07 -1.24 -3.57
N TRP A 171 12.34 -0.19 -4.34
CA TRP A 171 11.72 0.01 -5.67
C TRP A 171 12.04 -1.10 -6.69
N ASP A 172 13.16 -1.82 -6.54
CA ASP A 172 13.54 -2.96 -7.39
C ASP A 172 13.65 -4.27 -6.58
N MET A 173 12.82 -4.43 -5.59
CA MET A 173 12.78 -5.63 -4.74
C MET A 173 11.37 -6.14 -4.54
N ALA A 174 11.28 -7.45 -4.32
CA ALA A 174 10.03 -8.15 -4.01
C ALA A 174 10.32 -9.29 -3.02
N TYR A 175 9.29 -9.82 -2.39
CA TYR A 175 9.34 -11.06 -1.64
C TYR A 175 8.53 -12.15 -2.34
N GLN A 176 8.75 -13.39 -1.93
CA GLN A 176 7.90 -14.53 -2.28
C GLN A 176 7.79 -15.48 -1.09
N ILE A 177 6.61 -16.07 -0.95
CA ILE A 177 6.30 -17.01 0.13
C ILE A 177 6.02 -18.38 -0.46
N ASP A 178 6.47 -19.40 0.25
CA ASP A 178 6.17 -20.80 0.00
C ASP A 178 5.75 -21.44 1.32
N HIS A 179 4.52 -21.95 1.39
CA HIS A 179 3.92 -22.53 2.57
C HIS A 179 2.96 -23.64 2.15
N PRO A 180 3.22 -24.91 2.53
CA PRO A 180 2.30 -26.02 2.24
C PRO A 180 1.10 -26.01 3.17
N THR A 181 0.03 -26.63 2.75
CA THR A 181 -1.20 -26.80 3.55
C THR A 181 -0.86 -27.36 4.95
N ASN A 182 -1.26 -26.65 6.01
CA ASN A 182 -0.97 -26.98 7.43
C ASN A 182 0.52 -27.10 7.79
N GLY A 183 1.41 -26.46 7.06
CA GLY A 183 2.85 -26.54 7.29
C GLY A 183 3.53 -27.72 6.60
N PRO A 184 4.75 -28.09 7.01
CA PRO A 184 5.43 -27.70 8.26
C PRO A 184 6.27 -26.42 8.22
N TYR A 185 6.34 -25.72 7.09
CA TYR A 185 7.24 -24.56 6.96
C TYR A 185 6.53 -23.34 6.38
N THR A 186 7.11 -22.17 6.62
CA THR A 186 6.85 -20.94 5.85
C THR A 186 8.19 -20.37 5.41
N HIS A 187 8.53 -20.47 4.14
CA HIS A 187 9.74 -19.89 3.57
C HIS A 187 9.40 -18.56 2.92
N ILE A 188 10.04 -17.49 3.40
CA ILE A 188 9.97 -16.17 2.77
C ILE A 188 11.35 -15.78 2.28
N SER A 189 11.46 -15.43 0.99
CA SER A 189 12.73 -15.09 0.35
C SER A 189 12.62 -13.81 -0.45
N MET A 190 13.80 -13.22 -0.73
CA MET A 190 13.92 -11.98 -1.49
C MET A 190 14.11 -12.25 -2.97
N ARG A 191 13.54 -11.37 -3.76
CA ARG A 191 13.68 -11.33 -5.21
C ARG A 191 14.10 -9.92 -5.62
N HIS A 192 15.29 -9.79 -6.22
CA HIS A 192 15.77 -8.54 -6.79
C HIS A 192 15.35 -8.45 -8.24
N LEU A 193 14.68 -7.37 -8.57
CA LEU A 193 14.23 -7.07 -9.92
C LEU A 193 15.30 -6.30 -10.67
N PRO A 194 15.40 -6.45 -12.00
CA PRO A 194 16.29 -5.60 -12.79
C PRO A 194 15.80 -4.14 -12.74
N SER A 195 16.73 -3.20 -12.86
CA SER A 195 16.45 -1.81 -13.15
C SER A 195 16.79 -1.56 -14.61
N LEU A 196 15.79 -1.27 -15.43
CA LEU A 196 15.91 -1.18 -16.90
C LEU A 196 16.63 -2.41 -17.50
N GLY A 197 16.23 -3.61 -17.03
CA GLY A 197 16.74 -4.89 -17.49
C GLY A 197 18.05 -5.35 -16.85
N LYS A 198 18.72 -4.56 -16.02
CA LYS A 198 20.07 -4.82 -15.49
C LYS A 198 20.18 -4.67 -13.97
N LEU A 199 21.23 -5.26 -13.41
CA LEU A 199 21.69 -4.97 -12.05
C LEU A 199 22.58 -3.71 -12.09
N SER A 200 21.99 -2.53 -12.09
CA SER A 200 22.69 -1.26 -12.36
C SER A 200 23.25 -0.57 -11.10
N TYR A 201 22.88 -1.01 -9.91
CA TYR A 201 23.35 -0.46 -8.63
C TYR A 201 23.24 -1.52 -7.52
N THR A 202 23.92 -1.27 -6.39
CA THR A 202 23.88 -2.16 -5.23
C THR A 202 22.49 -2.19 -4.61
N ARG A 203 21.90 -3.39 -4.51
CA ARG A 203 20.68 -3.65 -3.74
C ARG A 203 21.05 -3.83 -2.26
N LYS A 204 20.30 -3.21 -1.36
CA LYS A 204 20.60 -3.23 0.06
C LYS A 204 19.39 -3.59 0.90
N MET A 205 19.62 -4.42 1.89
CA MET A 205 18.68 -4.71 2.95
C MET A 205 19.42 -4.97 4.26
N LYS A 206 18.72 -4.85 5.36
CA LYS A 206 19.25 -5.20 6.68
C LYS A 206 18.33 -6.12 7.43
N LEU A 207 18.93 -6.93 8.28
CA LEU A 207 18.29 -7.89 9.16
C LEU A 207 18.59 -7.48 10.60
N ILE A 208 17.56 -7.37 11.42
CA ILE A 208 17.67 -7.03 12.84
C ILE A 208 17.01 -8.15 13.63
N PHE A 209 17.81 -8.83 14.48
CA PHE A 209 17.32 -9.82 15.42
C PHE A 209 16.89 -9.17 16.74
N ASP A 210 15.87 -9.73 17.37
CA ASP A 210 15.34 -9.29 18.65
C ASP A 210 15.03 -10.50 19.55
N HIS A 211 15.09 -10.30 20.86
CA HIS A 211 14.76 -11.26 21.91
C HIS A 211 13.46 -10.89 22.60
N ASP A 212 12.78 -11.87 23.20
CA ASP A 212 11.44 -11.70 23.73
C ASP A 212 10.48 -11.09 22.70
N THR A 213 10.70 -11.54 21.47
CA THR A 213 10.08 -10.97 20.25
C THR A 213 8.60 -11.28 20.21
N ASN A 214 7.84 -10.27 19.80
CA ASN A 214 6.44 -10.38 19.45
C ASN A 214 6.14 -9.45 18.25
N ILE A 215 4.89 -9.45 17.79
CA ILE A 215 4.45 -8.62 16.66
C ILE A 215 4.78 -7.15 16.89
N VAL A 216 4.50 -6.66 18.11
CA VAL A 216 4.68 -5.25 18.48
C VAL A 216 6.16 -4.88 18.50
N SER A 217 7.03 -5.71 19.10
CA SER A 217 8.46 -5.41 19.21
C SER A 217 9.12 -5.26 17.84
N LEU A 218 8.79 -6.12 16.88
CA LEU A 218 9.30 -6.02 15.51
C LEU A 218 8.81 -4.74 14.81
N CYS A 219 7.54 -4.38 14.97
CA CYS A 219 7.00 -3.12 14.44
C CYS A 219 7.67 -1.89 15.08
N LYS A 220 8.00 -1.93 16.38
CA LYS A 220 8.72 -0.83 17.05
C LYS A 220 10.17 -0.71 16.59
N ILE A 221 10.83 -1.82 16.27
CA ILE A 221 12.15 -1.79 15.60
C ILE A 221 12.04 -1.08 14.25
N TYR A 222 11.02 -1.43 13.44
CA TYR A 222 10.79 -0.76 12.16
C TYR A 222 10.48 0.73 12.32
N ARG A 223 9.59 1.08 13.26
CA ARG A 223 9.25 2.48 13.57
C ARG A 223 10.49 3.30 13.94
N LYS A 224 11.38 2.74 14.74
CA LYS A 224 12.66 3.39 15.09
C LYS A 224 13.51 3.63 13.84
N ASP A 225 13.65 2.65 12.96
CA ASP A 225 14.38 2.81 11.69
C ASP A 225 13.76 3.90 10.79
N ALA A 226 12.43 3.93 10.71
CA ALA A 226 11.71 4.95 9.94
C ALA A 226 11.91 6.36 10.49
N LEU A 227 11.94 6.51 11.82
CA LEU A 227 12.25 7.77 12.50
C LEU A 227 13.69 8.24 12.20
N GLU A 228 14.67 7.35 12.37
CA GLU A 228 16.09 7.64 12.10
C GLU A 228 16.35 8.03 10.65
N LYS A 229 15.62 7.45 9.71
CA LYS A 229 15.70 7.78 8.27
C LYS A 229 14.84 8.99 7.86
N GLY A 230 14.14 9.63 8.80
CA GLY A 230 13.30 10.80 8.53
C GLY A 230 12.12 10.50 7.58
N LYS A 231 11.62 9.26 7.59
CA LYS A 231 10.44 8.84 6.83
C LYS A 231 9.14 9.12 7.59
N TYR A 232 9.23 9.35 8.87
CA TYR A 232 8.14 9.48 9.80
C TYR A 232 7.73 10.94 9.96
N VAL A 233 6.50 11.28 9.58
CA VAL A 233 5.90 12.61 9.73
C VAL A 233 4.49 12.46 10.26
N THR A 234 4.23 12.93 11.48
CA THR A 234 2.94 12.78 12.16
C THR A 234 1.84 13.65 11.55
N LEU A 235 0.57 13.28 11.81
CA LEU A 235 -0.59 14.11 11.46
C LEU A 235 -0.50 15.49 12.12
N GLU A 236 0.00 15.59 13.37
CA GLU A 236 0.21 16.88 14.05
C GLU A 236 1.23 17.75 13.32
N GLU A 237 2.31 17.15 12.79
CA GLU A 237 3.30 17.89 12.00
C GLU A 237 2.72 18.34 10.65
N LYS A 238 1.91 17.50 10.01
CA LYS A 238 1.17 17.83 8.78
C LYS A 238 0.14 18.92 9.02
N ALA A 239 -0.59 18.88 10.16
CA ALA A 239 -1.56 19.90 10.56
C ALA A 239 -0.93 21.28 10.81
N LYS A 240 0.35 21.35 11.24
CA LYS A 240 1.08 22.62 11.33
C LYS A 240 1.28 23.29 9.96
N ARG A 241 1.36 22.49 8.90
CA ARG A 241 1.51 22.98 7.52
C ARG A 241 0.16 23.30 6.88
N ASN A 242 -0.86 22.47 7.15
CA ASN A 242 -2.21 22.65 6.64
C ASN A 242 -3.24 22.17 7.66
N LYS A 243 -3.97 23.12 8.26
CA LYS A 243 -4.97 22.83 9.31
C LYS A 243 -6.18 22.02 8.82
N ASN A 244 -6.35 21.84 7.52
CA ASN A 244 -7.40 20.97 6.99
C ASN A 244 -7.19 19.50 7.39
N VAL A 245 -5.99 19.10 7.81
CA VAL A 245 -5.75 17.79 8.41
C VAL A 245 -6.66 17.55 9.61
N ASP A 246 -6.83 18.55 10.48
CA ASP A 246 -7.69 18.45 11.68
C ASP A 246 -9.17 18.29 11.32
N LYS A 247 -9.60 18.79 10.15
CA LYS A 247 -10.98 18.63 9.68
C LYS A 247 -11.28 17.18 9.26
N LEU A 248 -10.28 16.46 8.73
CA LEU A 248 -10.44 15.08 8.32
C LEU A 248 -10.61 14.12 9.50
N ILE A 249 -10.02 14.43 10.65
CA ILE A 249 -10.12 13.61 11.86
C ILE A 249 -11.58 13.59 12.35
N GLY A 250 -12.16 12.39 12.42
CA GLY A 250 -13.58 12.18 12.78
C GLY A 250 -14.56 12.46 11.63
N SER A 251 -14.09 12.66 10.40
CA SER A 251 -14.98 12.86 9.25
C SER A 251 -15.63 11.57 8.78
N ALA A 252 -16.87 11.68 8.29
CA ALA A 252 -17.47 10.69 7.41
C ALA A 252 -16.82 10.79 6.02
N PHE A 253 -16.32 9.69 5.51
CA PHE A 253 -15.78 9.63 4.15
C PHE A 253 -16.87 9.15 3.19
N LEU A 254 -17.20 9.98 2.22
CA LEU A 254 -18.18 9.67 1.18
C LEU A 254 -17.52 9.65 -0.19
N HIS A 255 -17.83 8.62 -0.94
CA HIS A 255 -17.41 8.45 -2.31
C HIS A 255 -18.63 8.48 -3.24
N LYS A 256 -18.73 9.49 -4.11
CA LYS A 256 -19.92 9.77 -4.92
C LYS A 256 -19.58 9.99 -6.38
N GLY A 257 -20.33 9.30 -7.27
CA GLY A 257 -20.20 9.46 -8.71
C GLY A 257 -21.03 10.60 -9.27
N ILE A 258 -20.58 11.22 -10.36
CA ILE A 258 -21.33 12.18 -11.17
C ILE A 258 -21.74 11.56 -12.49
N LYS A 259 -20.78 11.22 -13.34
CA LYS A 259 -21.01 10.60 -14.64
C LYS A 259 -20.18 9.34 -14.79
N THR A 260 -20.82 8.29 -15.27
CA THR A 260 -20.18 7.09 -15.79
C THR A 260 -20.60 6.89 -17.22
N HIS A 261 -19.64 6.62 -18.10
CA HIS A 261 -19.87 6.24 -19.49
C HIS A 261 -18.93 5.10 -19.85
N VAL A 262 -19.45 3.87 -19.88
CA VAL A 262 -18.65 2.69 -20.20
C VAL A 262 -18.69 2.44 -21.70
N VAL A 263 -17.54 2.54 -22.35
CA VAL A 263 -17.43 2.30 -23.80
C VAL A 263 -17.44 0.81 -24.15
N LYS A 264 -17.83 0.48 -25.40
CA LYS A 264 -18.08 -0.92 -25.82
C LYS A 264 -16.88 -1.86 -25.75
N ASP A 265 -15.68 -1.36 -25.80
CA ASP A 265 -14.45 -2.16 -25.71
C ASP A 265 -13.92 -2.31 -24.28
N SER A 266 -14.61 -1.72 -23.29
CA SER A 266 -14.34 -1.96 -21.87
C SER A 266 -14.80 -3.36 -21.44
N ILE A 267 -14.04 -4.01 -20.53
CA ILE A 267 -14.48 -5.28 -19.91
C ILE A 267 -15.71 -5.12 -19.02
N PHE A 268 -16.01 -3.89 -18.56
CA PHE A 268 -17.19 -3.58 -17.74
C PHE A 268 -18.43 -3.27 -18.54
N TYR A 269 -18.35 -3.29 -19.90
CA TYR A 269 -19.50 -2.99 -20.71
C TYR A 269 -20.58 -4.08 -20.58
N ASP A 270 -21.79 -3.68 -20.15
CA ASP A 270 -22.95 -4.58 -20.13
C ASP A 270 -23.55 -4.69 -21.53
N HIS A 271 -23.26 -5.80 -22.22
CA HIS A 271 -23.79 -6.09 -23.55
C HIS A 271 -25.26 -6.55 -23.54
N VAL A 272 -25.78 -6.94 -22.37
CA VAL A 272 -27.16 -7.44 -22.21
C VAL A 272 -28.11 -6.25 -21.96
N ASN A 273 -27.67 -5.29 -21.14
CA ASN A 273 -28.45 -4.10 -20.78
C ASN A 273 -27.63 -2.85 -21.09
N PRO A 274 -27.51 -2.46 -22.37
CA PRO A 274 -26.63 -1.35 -22.77
C PRO A 274 -26.95 0.00 -22.08
N GLU A 275 -28.19 0.22 -21.67
CA GLU A 275 -28.62 1.42 -20.93
C GLU A 275 -28.00 1.54 -19.53
N LYS A 276 -27.46 0.46 -18.97
CA LYS A 276 -26.78 0.48 -17.67
C LYS A 276 -25.33 0.97 -17.77
N ASN A 277 -24.80 1.13 -18.98
CA ASN A 277 -23.44 1.62 -19.18
C ASN A 277 -23.30 3.13 -18.96
N ASP A 278 -24.41 3.84 -18.89
CA ASP A 278 -24.46 5.27 -18.67
C ASP A 278 -25.19 5.58 -17.36
N ALA A 279 -24.59 6.44 -16.55
CA ALA A 279 -25.20 6.97 -15.34
C ALA A 279 -24.83 8.44 -15.19
N LEU A 280 -25.80 9.23 -14.73
CA LEU A 280 -25.61 10.66 -14.49
C LEU A 280 -26.39 11.09 -13.24
N ILE A 281 -25.66 11.72 -12.32
CA ILE A 281 -26.23 12.47 -11.19
C ILE A 281 -25.67 13.88 -11.24
N THR A 282 -26.53 14.88 -11.21
CA THR A 282 -26.09 16.27 -11.33
C THR A 282 -25.40 16.78 -10.08
N PHE A 283 -24.53 17.76 -10.21
CA PHE A 283 -23.89 18.43 -9.08
C PHE A 283 -24.93 19.00 -8.09
N LYS A 284 -26.06 19.48 -8.60
CA LYS A 284 -27.16 19.97 -7.76
C LYS A 284 -27.82 18.86 -6.95
N GLN A 285 -28.02 17.68 -7.53
CA GLN A 285 -28.55 16.54 -6.77
C GLN A 285 -27.58 16.14 -5.65
N ARG A 286 -26.27 16.15 -5.92
CA ARG A 286 -25.27 15.90 -4.86
C ARG A 286 -25.27 17.00 -3.80
N ALA A 287 -25.41 18.27 -4.18
CA ALA A 287 -25.52 19.36 -3.19
C ALA A 287 -26.74 19.17 -2.25
N ASN A 288 -27.88 18.74 -2.79
CA ASN A 288 -29.08 18.42 -1.99
C ASN A 288 -28.84 17.22 -1.05
N GLU A 289 -28.13 16.20 -1.52
CA GLU A 289 -27.75 15.04 -0.70
C GLU A 289 -26.82 15.45 0.46
N ILE A 290 -25.83 16.30 0.21
CA ILE A 290 -24.94 16.83 1.23
C ILE A 290 -25.74 17.63 2.29
N GLN A 291 -26.71 18.45 1.87
CA GLN A 291 -27.60 19.14 2.79
C GLN A 291 -28.40 18.14 3.65
N HIS A 292 -28.95 17.10 3.04
CA HIS A 292 -29.69 16.07 3.76
C HIS A 292 -28.83 15.36 4.82
N LEU A 293 -27.59 15.01 4.50
CA LEU A 293 -26.65 14.42 5.44
C LEU A 293 -26.32 15.37 6.61
N HIS A 294 -26.18 16.67 6.32
CA HIS A 294 -26.03 17.69 7.36
C HIS A 294 -27.26 17.74 8.29
N ASP A 295 -28.46 17.74 7.74
CA ASP A 295 -29.72 17.78 8.50
C ASP A 295 -29.91 16.50 9.35
N LYS A 296 -29.38 15.37 8.92
CA LYS A 296 -29.26 14.11 9.69
C LYS A 296 -28.18 14.16 10.79
N GLY A 297 -27.43 15.26 10.88
CA GLY A 297 -26.50 15.55 11.96
C GLY A 297 -25.10 14.98 11.79
N ILE A 298 -24.63 14.77 10.56
CA ILE A 298 -23.21 14.57 10.27
C ILE A 298 -22.49 15.91 10.49
N LYS A 299 -21.50 15.91 11.39
CA LYS A 299 -20.79 17.14 11.77
C LYS A 299 -19.56 17.42 10.93
N LYS A 300 -18.85 16.37 10.53
CA LYS A 300 -17.64 16.43 9.72
C LYS A 300 -17.79 15.46 8.56
N LEU A 301 -17.43 15.90 7.37
CA LEU A 301 -17.58 15.11 6.16
C LEU A 301 -16.47 15.45 5.16
N TYR A 302 -15.92 14.45 4.51
CA TYR A 302 -15.12 14.57 3.32
C TYR A 302 -15.87 13.93 2.13
N LEU A 303 -16.18 14.75 1.13
CA LEU A 303 -16.74 14.27 -0.14
C LEU A 303 -15.61 14.02 -1.13
N HIS A 304 -15.51 12.79 -1.57
CA HIS A 304 -14.71 12.35 -2.70
C HIS A 304 -15.63 12.22 -3.92
N LEU A 305 -15.32 12.96 -4.99
CA LEU A 305 -16.20 13.04 -6.15
C LEU A 305 -15.55 12.39 -7.39
N ASP A 306 -16.18 11.32 -7.89
CA ASP A 306 -15.78 10.63 -9.11
C ASP A 306 -16.53 11.15 -10.35
N GLY A 307 -15.89 11.04 -11.52
CA GLY A 307 -16.54 11.34 -12.79
C GLY A 307 -17.06 12.78 -12.90
N GLY A 308 -16.43 13.71 -12.17
CA GLY A 308 -16.80 15.14 -12.22
C GLY A 308 -16.45 15.84 -13.53
N GLY A 309 -15.67 15.19 -14.40
CA GLY A 309 -15.33 15.68 -15.73
C GLY A 309 -16.31 15.23 -16.82
N ASP A 310 -16.27 15.91 -17.97
CA ASP A 310 -17.22 15.70 -19.07
C ASP A 310 -17.19 14.28 -19.66
N PRO A 311 -16.04 13.60 -19.80
CA PRO A 311 -15.98 12.22 -20.27
C PRO A 311 -16.58 11.20 -19.29
N GLY A 312 -16.68 11.54 -18.00
CA GLY A 312 -17.09 10.62 -16.94
C GLY A 312 -15.92 9.92 -16.24
N TYR A 313 -16.24 9.06 -15.28
CA TYR A 313 -15.28 8.35 -14.45
C TYR A 313 -14.42 7.40 -15.28
N ASP A 314 -13.13 7.32 -14.95
CA ASP A 314 -12.14 6.48 -15.63
C ASP A 314 -12.18 6.57 -17.15
N ASN A 315 -12.32 7.79 -17.65
CA ASN A 315 -12.44 8.04 -19.08
C ASN A 315 -11.57 9.22 -19.53
N CYS A 316 -10.91 9.10 -20.67
CA CYS A 316 -10.10 10.13 -21.31
C CYS A 316 -8.93 10.71 -20.48
N HIS A 317 -8.57 10.13 -19.33
CA HIS A 317 -7.43 10.64 -18.57
C HIS A 317 -6.14 10.68 -19.40
N PRO A 318 -5.30 11.75 -19.22
CA PRO A 318 -5.43 12.83 -18.24
C PRO A 318 -6.32 14.02 -18.68
N ASP A 319 -7.08 13.91 -19.79
CA ASP A 319 -7.89 14.98 -20.36
C ASP A 319 -9.37 14.86 -19.95
N TYR A 320 -9.63 14.79 -18.63
CA TYR A 320 -10.99 14.61 -18.11
C TYR A 320 -11.80 15.92 -18.00
N LEU A 321 -11.14 17.08 -18.06
CA LEU A 321 -11.83 18.39 -18.05
C LEU A 321 -12.40 18.74 -19.43
N PRO A 322 -13.41 19.61 -19.51
CA PRO A 322 -14.01 20.45 -18.44
C PRO A 322 -14.88 19.68 -17.45
N ALA A 323 -15.42 20.39 -16.44
CA ALA A 323 -16.44 19.85 -15.56
C ALA A 323 -17.66 19.36 -16.35
N CYS A 324 -18.26 18.23 -15.94
CA CYS A 324 -19.33 17.55 -16.65
C CYS A 324 -20.48 18.50 -17.02
N ILE A 325 -20.62 18.80 -18.30
CA ILE A 325 -21.60 19.77 -18.83
C ILE A 325 -23.01 19.32 -18.54
N GLU A 326 -23.32 18.03 -18.75
CA GLU A 326 -24.64 17.45 -18.49
C GLU A 326 -25.03 17.49 -17.01
N ALA A 327 -24.04 17.47 -16.11
CA ALA A 327 -24.26 17.56 -14.65
C ALA A 327 -24.40 19.01 -14.15
N GLY A 328 -24.19 20.02 -14.99
CA GLY A 328 -24.27 21.44 -14.64
C GLY A 328 -22.99 22.24 -14.91
N GLY A 329 -21.96 21.61 -15.47
CA GLY A 329 -20.70 22.27 -15.84
C GLY A 329 -19.96 22.89 -14.64
N TRP A 330 -19.10 23.86 -14.92
CA TRP A 330 -18.32 24.56 -13.89
C TRP A 330 -19.19 25.25 -12.82
N GLU A 331 -20.32 25.86 -13.22
CA GLU A 331 -21.22 26.52 -12.27
C GLU A 331 -21.86 25.53 -11.30
N GLY A 332 -22.30 24.36 -11.79
CA GLY A 332 -22.83 23.31 -10.94
C GLY A 332 -21.80 22.75 -9.96
N LEU A 333 -20.57 22.52 -10.41
CA LEU A 333 -19.46 22.08 -9.56
C LEU A 333 -19.10 23.13 -8.51
N LYS A 334 -19.11 24.42 -8.88
CA LYS A 334 -18.89 25.53 -7.97
C LYS A 334 -20.00 25.61 -6.89
N GLU A 335 -21.27 25.45 -7.27
CA GLU A 335 -22.40 25.40 -6.34
C GLU A 335 -22.24 24.26 -5.33
N LEU A 336 -21.85 23.04 -5.77
CA LEU A 336 -21.58 21.91 -4.92
C LEU A 336 -20.43 22.21 -3.94
N SER A 337 -19.31 22.74 -4.43
CA SER A 337 -18.15 23.08 -3.58
C SER A 337 -18.49 24.15 -2.54
N ASN A 338 -19.32 25.15 -2.89
CA ASN A 338 -19.80 26.17 -1.96
C ASN A 338 -20.75 25.59 -0.91
N THR A 339 -21.58 24.62 -1.27
CA THR A 339 -22.46 23.90 -0.31
C THR A 339 -21.63 23.18 0.74
N LEU A 340 -20.59 22.46 0.34
CA LEU A 340 -19.67 21.79 1.26
C LEU A 340 -18.98 22.81 2.17
N LYS A 341 -18.46 23.89 1.61
CA LYS A 341 -17.82 24.97 2.36
C LYS A 341 -18.75 25.61 3.39
N GLN A 342 -20.04 25.81 3.04
CA GLN A 342 -21.05 26.37 3.95
C GLN A 342 -21.20 25.53 5.22
N TYR A 343 -21.11 24.20 5.11
CA TYR A 343 -21.20 23.26 6.24
C TYR A 343 -19.85 22.97 6.88
N ASN A 344 -18.78 23.65 6.43
CA ASN A 344 -17.38 23.36 6.83
C ASN A 344 -16.97 21.91 6.56
N TYR A 345 -17.53 21.31 5.53
CA TYR A 345 -17.17 19.99 5.01
C TYR A 345 -16.01 20.11 4.03
N MET A 346 -15.26 19.03 3.86
CA MET A 346 -14.13 18.98 2.94
C MET A 346 -14.54 18.42 1.58
N PHE A 347 -13.91 18.93 0.53
CA PHE A 347 -14.16 18.53 -0.84
C PHE A 347 -12.88 18.12 -1.55
N GLY A 348 -12.95 16.98 -2.26
CA GLY A 348 -11.88 16.46 -3.09
C GLY A 348 -12.41 15.86 -4.39
N LEU A 349 -11.59 15.94 -5.44
CA LEU A 349 -11.87 15.35 -6.73
C LEU A 349 -11.02 14.11 -6.94
N HIS A 350 -11.60 13.10 -7.58
CA HIS A 350 -10.86 12.01 -8.19
C HIS A 350 -10.14 12.51 -9.44
N ASP A 351 -8.89 12.14 -9.56
CA ASP A 351 -8.09 12.36 -10.75
C ASP A 351 -7.08 11.23 -10.94
N GLN A 352 -6.64 10.98 -12.15
CA GLN A 352 -5.83 9.83 -12.49
C GLN A 352 -4.78 10.20 -13.52
N TYR A 353 -3.51 9.82 -13.27
CA TYR A 353 -2.34 10.18 -14.09
C TYR A 353 -1.41 9.00 -14.36
N ARG A 354 -1.91 7.77 -14.24
CA ARG A 354 -1.23 6.55 -14.66
C ARG A 354 -1.86 5.99 -15.94
N ASP A 355 -3.18 5.83 -15.96
CA ASP A 355 -3.87 5.38 -17.15
C ASP A 355 -3.89 6.48 -18.22
N TYR A 356 -3.58 6.11 -19.44
CA TYR A 356 -3.49 7.00 -20.58
C TYR A 356 -4.38 6.48 -21.70
N TYR A 357 -5.57 7.04 -21.79
CA TYR A 357 -6.57 6.57 -22.72
C TYR A 357 -6.23 6.95 -24.15
N PHE A 358 -6.44 6.03 -25.10
CA PHE A 358 -6.28 6.34 -26.52
C PHE A 358 -7.31 7.38 -27.01
N SER A 359 -8.41 7.57 -26.29
CA SER A 359 -9.43 8.59 -26.52
C SER A 359 -9.05 9.98 -25.98
N ALA A 360 -8.01 10.09 -25.15
CA ALA A 360 -7.54 11.36 -24.63
C ALA A 360 -7.05 12.27 -25.79
N SER A 361 -7.41 13.54 -25.75
CA SER A 361 -7.05 14.52 -26.80
C SER A 361 -5.53 14.75 -26.92
N THR A 362 -4.82 14.55 -25.81
CA THR A 362 -3.35 14.63 -25.74
C THR A 362 -2.65 13.30 -25.97
N PHE A 363 -3.39 12.23 -26.33
CA PHE A 363 -2.76 10.93 -26.52
C PHE A 363 -1.64 10.97 -27.55
N ASP A 364 -0.44 10.65 -27.08
CA ASP A 364 0.76 10.50 -27.91
C ASP A 364 1.46 9.18 -27.55
N LYS A 365 1.63 8.31 -28.54
CA LYS A 365 2.33 7.04 -28.37
C LYS A 365 3.75 7.18 -27.79
N HIS A 366 4.39 8.34 -27.99
CA HIS A 366 5.72 8.60 -27.43
C HIS A 366 5.69 8.99 -25.95
N GLN A 367 4.51 9.31 -25.42
CA GLN A 367 4.25 9.56 -24.00
C GLN A 367 3.65 8.34 -23.28
N ALA A 368 3.24 7.33 -24.05
CA ALA A 368 2.73 6.08 -23.51
C ALA A 368 3.88 5.13 -23.13
N ILE A 369 3.69 4.33 -22.08
CA ILE A 369 4.71 3.43 -21.57
C ILE A 369 5.20 2.46 -22.65
N MET A 370 6.49 2.42 -22.84
CA MET A 370 7.15 1.50 -23.76
C MET A 370 7.78 0.36 -22.99
N MET A 371 7.39 -0.86 -23.34
CA MET A 371 7.97 -2.08 -22.79
C MET A 371 9.36 -2.37 -23.37
N LYS A 372 10.07 -3.29 -22.74
CA LYS A 372 11.41 -3.72 -23.18
C LYS A 372 11.48 -4.21 -24.64
N ASN A 373 10.40 -4.81 -25.16
CA ASN A 373 10.30 -5.24 -26.56
C ASN A 373 10.02 -4.07 -27.54
N LYS A 374 10.03 -2.82 -27.08
CA LYS A 374 9.71 -1.58 -27.79
C LYS A 374 8.26 -1.47 -28.26
N GLU A 375 7.36 -2.28 -27.71
CA GLU A 375 5.93 -2.15 -27.94
C GLU A 375 5.30 -1.28 -26.82
N ILE A 376 4.23 -0.57 -27.18
CA ILE A 376 3.43 0.18 -26.23
C ILE A 376 2.50 -0.82 -25.53
N PHE A 377 2.51 -0.80 -24.19
CA PHE A 377 1.51 -1.54 -23.42
C PHE A 377 0.11 -1.03 -23.74
N SER A 378 -0.86 -1.92 -23.86
CA SER A 378 -2.28 -1.53 -23.98
C SER A 378 -3.20 -2.58 -23.38
N GLN A 379 -4.28 -2.10 -22.81
CA GLN A 379 -5.37 -2.91 -22.26
C GLN A 379 -6.71 -2.20 -22.50
N SER A 380 -7.83 -2.87 -22.26
CA SER A 380 -9.19 -2.29 -22.33
C SER A 380 -9.91 -2.68 -21.03
N LEU A 381 -9.53 -2.02 -19.93
CA LEU A 381 -9.96 -2.43 -18.60
C LEU A 381 -11.09 -1.57 -18.04
N TRP A 382 -10.90 -0.24 -17.95
CA TRP A 382 -11.83 0.65 -17.26
C TRP A 382 -12.88 1.25 -18.20
N ALA A 383 -13.74 2.17 -17.69
CA ALA A 383 -14.88 2.71 -18.42
C ALA A 383 -14.51 3.31 -19.79
N GLY A 384 -13.40 4.01 -19.87
CA GLY A 384 -12.91 4.64 -21.10
C GLY A 384 -12.32 3.67 -22.15
N GLY A 385 -12.29 2.37 -21.87
CA GLY A 385 -11.86 1.31 -22.80
C GLY A 385 -10.35 1.31 -23.02
N LYS A 386 -9.93 1.35 -24.28
CA LYS A 386 -8.53 1.15 -24.65
C LYS A 386 -7.61 2.20 -24.07
N GLN A 387 -6.63 1.75 -23.30
CA GLN A 387 -5.67 2.59 -22.58
C GLN A 387 -4.26 1.99 -22.59
N SER A 388 -3.27 2.84 -22.39
CA SER A 388 -1.89 2.54 -22.03
C SER A 388 -1.61 3.10 -20.63
N PHE A 389 -0.34 3.20 -20.25
CA PHE A 389 0.08 3.99 -19.09
C PHE A 389 0.85 5.24 -19.56
N LEU A 390 0.57 6.38 -18.93
CA LEU A 390 1.30 7.62 -19.13
C LEU A 390 2.69 7.49 -18.53
N CYS A 391 3.72 7.96 -19.22
CA CYS A 391 5.02 8.11 -18.58
C CYS A 391 4.90 9.00 -17.34
N THR A 392 5.23 8.45 -16.19
CA THR A 392 5.05 9.14 -14.90
C THR A 392 5.87 10.44 -14.82
N SER A 393 6.94 10.57 -15.60
CA SER A 393 7.68 11.84 -15.69
C SER A 393 6.85 13.03 -16.18
N LEU A 394 5.73 12.76 -16.86
CA LEU A 394 4.78 13.76 -17.34
C LEU A 394 3.62 14.03 -16.37
N ALA A 395 3.40 13.13 -15.41
CA ALA A 395 2.30 13.29 -14.45
C ALA A 395 2.33 14.64 -13.71
N PRO A 396 3.48 15.15 -13.20
CA PRO A 396 3.51 16.47 -12.57
C PRO A 396 3.04 17.63 -13.46
N TYR A 397 3.29 17.54 -14.78
CA TYR A 397 2.81 18.53 -15.73
C TYR A 397 1.28 18.50 -15.86
N TYR A 398 0.70 17.31 -16.05
CA TYR A 398 -0.75 17.14 -16.18
C TYR A 398 -1.50 17.47 -14.89
N VAL A 399 -0.97 17.05 -13.73
CA VAL A 399 -1.50 17.45 -12.42
C VAL A 399 -1.55 18.97 -12.30
N LYS A 400 -0.45 19.65 -12.59
CA LYS A 400 -0.41 21.12 -12.57
C LYS A 400 -1.44 21.73 -13.49
N ARG A 401 -1.50 21.30 -14.76
CA ARG A 401 -2.45 21.81 -15.77
C ARG A 401 -3.89 21.71 -15.29
N ASN A 402 -4.30 20.51 -14.86
CA ASN A 402 -5.68 20.23 -14.50
C ASN A 402 -6.10 20.97 -13.23
N PHE A 403 -5.26 20.98 -12.19
CA PHE A 403 -5.59 21.68 -10.96
C PHE A 403 -5.57 23.20 -11.11
N GLU A 404 -4.70 23.77 -11.95
CA GLU A 404 -4.75 25.21 -12.27
C GLU A 404 -6.05 25.58 -12.98
N GLU A 405 -6.57 24.73 -13.88
CA GLU A 405 -7.86 24.94 -14.53
C GLU A 405 -9.02 24.86 -13.53
N VAL A 406 -9.07 23.81 -12.70
CA VAL A 406 -10.12 23.67 -11.66
C VAL A 406 -10.14 24.89 -10.73
N LEU A 407 -8.97 25.32 -10.26
CA LEU A 407 -8.86 26.46 -9.34
C LEU A 407 -9.21 27.80 -10.01
N ALA A 408 -8.96 27.95 -11.33
CA ALA A 408 -9.32 29.15 -12.09
C ALA A 408 -10.85 29.35 -12.20
N HIS A 409 -11.64 28.31 -11.99
CA HIS A 409 -13.11 28.37 -11.94
C HIS A 409 -13.67 28.61 -10.53
N ASP A 410 -12.83 29.04 -9.57
CA ASP A 410 -13.21 29.30 -8.17
C ASP A 410 -13.81 28.08 -7.45
N ILE A 411 -13.41 26.88 -7.81
CA ILE A 411 -13.80 25.66 -7.10
C ILE A 411 -13.04 25.63 -5.77
N HIS A 412 -13.78 25.55 -4.67
CA HIS A 412 -13.19 25.42 -3.35
C HIS A 412 -12.76 23.98 -3.09
N LEU A 413 -11.50 23.69 -3.33
CA LEU A 413 -10.91 22.35 -3.22
C LEU A 413 -9.92 22.29 -2.07
N GLU A 414 -10.15 21.40 -1.10
CA GLU A 414 -9.31 21.27 0.11
C GLU A 414 -8.51 19.96 0.11
N ALA A 415 -8.93 18.98 -0.67
CA ALA A 415 -8.26 17.70 -0.80
C ALA A 415 -8.32 17.19 -2.24
N SER A 416 -7.56 16.16 -2.54
CA SER A 416 -7.56 15.51 -3.86
C SER A 416 -7.17 14.05 -3.72
N TYR A 417 -7.68 13.24 -4.62
CA TYR A 417 -7.39 11.84 -4.75
C TYR A 417 -6.70 11.59 -6.10
N LEU A 418 -5.40 11.30 -6.03
CA LEU A 418 -4.63 10.85 -7.20
C LEU A 418 -4.65 9.33 -7.23
N ASP A 419 -5.52 8.79 -8.04
CA ASP A 419 -5.81 7.36 -8.14
C ASP A 419 -4.57 6.53 -8.49
N VAL A 420 -4.52 5.29 -8.02
CA VAL A 420 -3.53 4.23 -8.28
C VAL A 420 -2.06 4.53 -7.98
N PHE A 421 -1.71 5.71 -7.47
CA PHE A 421 -0.29 6.06 -7.29
C PHE A 421 0.41 5.24 -6.21
N THR A 422 -0.29 4.90 -5.12
CA THR A 422 0.29 4.21 -3.96
C THR A 422 -0.04 2.72 -3.90
N CYS A 423 -1.04 2.25 -4.64
CA CYS A 423 -1.44 0.83 -4.65
C CYS A 423 -0.72 0.01 -5.72
N ASN A 424 -0.51 0.56 -6.91
CA ASN A 424 0.12 -0.15 -8.01
C ASN A 424 1.65 -0.12 -7.93
N GLU A 425 2.26 -1.14 -8.53
CA GLU A 425 3.71 -1.20 -8.69
C GLU A 425 4.23 0.07 -9.38
N LEU A 426 5.50 0.33 -9.13
CA LEU A 426 6.22 1.41 -9.80
C LEU A 426 6.55 0.98 -11.23
N ASP A 427 6.32 1.88 -12.18
CA ASP A 427 6.51 1.62 -13.60
C ASP A 427 7.96 1.91 -14.04
N GLU A 428 8.45 1.16 -15.03
CA GLU A 428 9.68 1.44 -15.78
C GLU A 428 9.35 1.80 -17.22
N TRP A 429 10.14 2.67 -17.82
CA TRP A 429 9.98 3.06 -19.21
C TRP A 429 11.25 2.87 -20.03
N PHE A 430 11.14 2.11 -21.12
CA PHE A 430 12.26 1.71 -22.00
C PHE A 430 12.39 2.54 -23.27
N ASN A 431 11.75 3.70 -23.36
CA ASN A 431 11.97 4.62 -24.48
C ASN A 431 13.35 5.27 -24.34
N GLU A 432 14.22 5.11 -25.32
CA GLU A 432 15.59 5.62 -25.29
C GLU A 432 15.72 7.17 -25.18
N HIS A 433 14.64 7.89 -25.50
CA HIS A 433 14.58 9.35 -25.30
C HIS A 433 14.08 9.75 -23.90
N HIS A 434 13.48 8.82 -23.17
CA HIS A 434 12.82 9.07 -21.89
C HIS A 434 12.94 7.82 -20.99
N LEU A 435 14.13 7.31 -20.77
CA LEU A 435 14.32 6.21 -19.81
C LEU A 435 13.85 6.63 -18.43
N MET A 436 13.07 5.77 -17.76
CA MET A 436 12.62 6.00 -16.39
C MET A 436 12.71 4.71 -15.57
N THR A 437 13.39 4.79 -14.45
CA THR A 437 13.48 3.72 -13.46
C THR A 437 12.27 3.75 -12.51
N ARG A 438 12.01 2.66 -11.79
CA ARG A 438 10.96 2.61 -10.73
C ARG A 438 11.22 3.64 -9.63
N LYS A 439 12.49 3.89 -9.29
CA LYS A 439 12.83 4.94 -8.32
C LYS A 439 12.39 6.32 -8.80
N GLU A 440 12.67 6.67 -10.05
CA GLU A 440 12.24 7.94 -10.64
C GLU A 440 10.71 8.01 -10.77
N CYS A 441 10.04 6.91 -11.11
CA CYS A 441 8.57 6.84 -11.08
C CYS A 441 8.01 7.24 -9.71
N MET A 442 8.55 6.67 -8.63
CA MET A 442 8.19 7.02 -7.25
C MET A 442 8.44 8.51 -6.95
N GLU A 443 9.58 9.05 -7.40
CA GLU A 443 9.94 10.46 -7.21
C GLU A 443 8.97 11.40 -7.96
N TYR A 444 8.57 11.07 -9.19
CA TYR A 444 7.57 11.86 -9.96
C TYR A 444 6.17 11.80 -9.33
N ARG A 445 5.74 10.63 -8.83
CA ARG A 445 4.47 10.52 -8.09
C ARG A 445 4.50 11.40 -6.83
N ASN A 446 5.60 11.43 -6.09
CA ASN A 446 5.77 12.33 -4.93
C ASN A 446 5.75 13.82 -5.33
N GLN A 447 6.33 14.21 -6.47
CA GLN A 447 6.24 15.59 -6.96
C GLN A 447 4.80 16.03 -7.21
N CYS A 448 3.91 15.13 -7.63
CA CYS A 448 2.48 15.41 -7.76
C CYS A 448 1.86 15.75 -6.39
N PHE A 449 2.15 14.96 -5.36
CA PHE A 449 1.68 15.23 -3.99
C PHE A 449 2.24 16.55 -3.45
N ASP A 450 3.52 16.83 -3.66
CA ASP A 450 4.16 18.07 -3.22
C ASP A 450 3.56 19.30 -3.92
N TYR A 451 3.20 19.18 -5.20
CA TYR A 451 2.49 20.23 -5.92
C TYR A 451 1.13 20.54 -5.28
N LEU A 452 0.33 19.53 -4.93
CA LEU A 452 -0.95 19.71 -4.24
C LEU A 452 -0.78 20.43 -2.90
N HIS A 453 0.22 20.04 -2.10
CA HIS A 453 0.56 20.76 -0.88
C HIS A 453 0.89 22.23 -1.13
N SER A 454 1.61 22.56 -2.21
CA SER A 454 1.92 23.94 -2.57
C SER A 454 0.69 24.78 -2.88
N LYS A 455 -0.43 24.13 -3.23
CA LYS A 455 -1.75 24.74 -3.47
C LYS A 455 -2.66 24.68 -2.24
N ASN A 456 -2.14 24.23 -1.10
CA ASN A 456 -2.89 24.02 0.14
C ASN A 456 -4.01 22.94 0.03
N ILE A 457 -3.83 21.99 -0.90
CA ILE A 457 -4.71 20.84 -1.14
C ILE A 457 -4.07 19.61 -0.48
N LEU A 458 -4.82 18.89 0.36
CA LEU A 458 -4.36 17.67 1.00
C LEU A 458 -4.34 16.51 0.00
N PRO A 459 -3.18 15.92 -0.28
CA PRO A 459 -3.09 14.81 -1.21
C PRO A 459 -3.50 13.47 -0.58
N SER A 460 -4.17 12.66 -1.37
CA SER A 460 -4.43 11.25 -1.09
C SER A 460 -4.25 10.40 -2.35
N SER A 461 -4.35 9.10 -2.18
CA SER A 461 -4.36 8.12 -3.27
C SER A 461 -5.25 6.94 -2.87
N GLU A 462 -5.36 5.91 -3.71
CA GLU A 462 -6.29 4.78 -3.51
C GLU A 462 -6.01 4.06 -2.19
N GLU A 463 -4.74 3.81 -1.91
CA GLU A 463 -4.28 3.21 -0.66
C GLU A 463 -3.11 4.01 -0.08
N VAL A 464 -2.40 3.42 0.85
CA VAL A 464 -1.25 4.04 1.50
C VAL A 464 0.02 3.27 1.15
N ASN A 465 1.15 3.98 1.10
CA ASN A 465 2.45 3.35 1.05
C ASN A 465 3.50 4.20 1.77
N GLU A 466 4.46 3.56 2.44
CA GLU A 466 5.49 4.25 3.24
C GLU A 466 6.20 5.36 2.45
N TRP A 467 6.52 5.13 1.18
CA TRP A 467 7.28 6.08 0.38
C TRP A 467 6.53 7.41 0.15
N ALA A 468 5.19 7.41 0.27
CA ALA A 468 4.35 8.59 0.08
C ALA A 468 4.04 9.35 1.39
N LEU A 469 4.29 8.76 2.57
CA LEU A 469 3.80 9.27 3.86
C LEU A 469 4.30 10.67 4.25
N LYS A 470 5.40 11.16 3.66
CA LYS A 470 5.83 12.54 3.90
C LYS A 470 4.81 13.57 3.40
N SER A 471 4.11 13.24 2.33
CA SER A 471 3.16 14.13 1.65
C SER A 471 1.72 13.63 1.73
N GLN A 472 1.48 12.34 1.60
CA GLN A 472 0.14 11.75 1.70
C GLN A 472 -0.44 11.92 3.11
N VAL A 473 -1.66 12.46 3.21
CA VAL A 473 -2.33 12.75 4.49
C VAL A 473 -3.37 11.68 4.82
N PHE A 474 -4.03 11.17 3.81
CA PHE A 474 -5.07 10.14 3.93
C PHE A 474 -5.09 9.28 2.66
N CYS A 475 -5.90 8.25 2.63
CA CYS A 475 -6.12 7.44 1.44
C CYS A 475 -7.64 7.26 1.20
N HIS A 476 -7.99 6.64 0.09
CA HIS A 476 -9.37 6.30 -0.22
C HIS A 476 -9.89 5.22 0.75
N TYR A 477 -9.11 4.17 0.92
CA TYR A 477 -9.30 3.15 1.96
C TYR A 477 -7.95 2.52 2.36
N GLY A 478 -7.88 1.99 3.58
CA GLY A 478 -6.68 1.33 4.09
C GLY A 478 -7.00 0.00 4.78
N PRO A 479 -7.71 -0.96 4.10
CA PRO A 479 -8.24 -2.16 4.74
C PRO A 479 -7.20 -3.27 4.85
N TYR A 480 -7.64 -4.38 5.40
CA TYR A 480 -6.97 -5.67 5.23
C TYR A 480 -7.26 -6.26 3.85
N ASP A 481 -6.33 -7.02 3.30
CA ASP A 481 -6.40 -7.65 1.98
C ASP A 481 -7.74 -8.41 1.74
N PHE A 482 -8.21 -9.18 2.71
CA PHE A 482 -9.43 -9.98 2.54
C PHE A 482 -10.71 -9.15 2.33
N MET A 483 -10.73 -7.88 2.77
CA MET A 483 -11.90 -7.00 2.62
C MET A 483 -12.13 -6.54 1.18
N LEU A 484 -11.10 -6.61 0.35
CA LEU A 484 -11.17 -6.26 -1.08
C LEU A 484 -11.30 -7.49 -1.99
N ARG A 485 -11.28 -8.69 -1.41
CA ARG A 485 -11.43 -9.94 -2.16
C ARG A 485 -12.90 -10.33 -2.32
N LYS A 486 -13.14 -11.21 -3.27
CA LYS A 486 -14.47 -11.81 -3.43
C LYS A 486 -14.84 -12.60 -2.16
N PRO A 487 -16.11 -12.56 -1.74
CA PRO A 487 -16.60 -13.46 -0.71
C PRO A 487 -16.24 -14.92 -1.06
N ASN A 488 -15.71 -15.68 -0.10
CA ASN A 488 -15.24 -17.06 -0.25
C ASN A 488 -13.85 -17.26 -0.88
N GLU A 489 -13.10 -16.22 -1.23
CA GLU A 489 -11.68 -16.39 -1.50
C GLU A 489 -10.93 -16.75 -0.22
N LYS A 490 -9.94 -17.65 -0.35
CA LYS A 490 -9.11 -18.08 0.78
C LYS A 490 -8.29 -16.89 1.30
N ARG A 491 -8.26 -16.70 2.61
CA ARG A 491 -7.42 -15.69 3.24
C ARG A 491 -5.96 -16.06 3.13
N LEU A 492 -5.12 -15.05 2.95
CA LEU A 492 -3.66 -15.20 2.90
C LEU A 492 -3.03 -15.32 4.30
N GLY A 493 -3.81 -15.18 5.36
CA GLY A 493 -3.36 -15.26 6.74
C GLY A 493 -4.35 -14.61 7.71
N ILE A 494 -3.91 -14.42 8.93
CA ILE A 494 -4.65 -13.75 10.00
C ILE A 494 -4.38 -12.24 9.89
N PRO A 495 -5.43 -11.39 9.83
CA PRO A 495 -5.25 -9.95 9.73
C PRO A 495 -4.65 -9.39 11.04
N VAL A 496 -3.57 -8.61 10.90
CA VAL A 496 -2.85 -7.94 12.00
C VAL A 496 -2.45 -6.53 11.60
N PRO A 497 -2.49 -5.53 12.50
CA PRO A 497 -2.29 -4.12 12.16
C PRO A 497 -0.81 -3.72 12.09
N LEU A 498 0.01 -4.42 11.28
CA LEU A 498 1.45 -4.15 11.22
C LEU A 498 1.75 -2.72 10.80
N PHE A 499 1.03 -2.21 9.79
CA PHE A 499 1.21 -0.84 9.32
C PHE A 499 0.83 0.19 10.40
N ASN A 500 -0.31 -0.01 11.08
CA ASN A 500 -0.76 0.91 12.14
C ASN A 500 0.11 0.84 13.40
N LEU A 501 0.72 -0.30 13.72
CA LEU A 501 1.72 -0.40 14.79
C LEU A 501 2.96 0.48 14.54
N VAL A 502 3.19 0.86 13.28
CA VAL A 502 4.29 1.76 12.88
C VAL A 502 3.79 3.18 12.61
N TYR A 503 2.73 3.36 11.83
CA TYR A 503 2.37 4.64 11.19
C TYR A 503 0.97 5.15 11.53
N HIS A 504 0.30 4.64 12.57
CA HIS A 504 -1.07 5.04 12.92
C HIS A 504 -1.25 6.55 13.02
N ASP A 505 -0.34 7.24 13.68
CA ASP A 505 -0.35 8.69 13.90
C ASP A 505 0.23 9.51 12.73
N CYS A 506 0.46 8.89 11.57
CA CYS A 506 1.03 9.55 10.38
C CYS A 506 0.02 9.77 9.25
N VAL A 507 -1.06 9.00 9.18
CA VAL A 507 -1.99 9.00 8.05
C VAL A 507 -3.40 8.62 8.51
N ILE A 508 -4.41 9.22 7.88
CA ILE A 508 -5.82 8.90 8.14
C ILE A 508 -6.24 7.78 7.18
N LEU A 509 -6.74 6.69 7.76
CA LEU A 509 -7.14 5.49 7.03
C LEU A 509 -8.65 5.27 7.14
N PRO A 510 -9.42 5.47 6.07
CA PRO A 510 -10.82 5.06 5.99
C PRO A 510 -10.94 3.54 5.88
N TRP A 511 -11.93 2.99 6.57
CA TRP A 511 -12.21 1.56 6.62
C TRP A 511 -13.57 1.24 6.04
N PRO A 512 -13.71 0.14 5.26
CA PRO A 512 -15.01 -0.39 4.87
C PRO A 512 -15.87 -0.66 6.11
N MET A 513 -17.15 -0.36 6.00
CA MET A 513 -18.13 -0.53 7.09
C MET A 513 -19.13 -1.63 6.80
N ASP A 514 -18.81 -2.52 5.87
CA ASP A 514 -19.70 -3.58 5.41
C ASP A 514 -20.05 -4.56 6.53
N ILE A 515 -21.27 -5.05 6.51
CA ILE A 515 -21.73 -6.18 7.32
C ILE A 515 -21.85 -7.36 6.37
N THR A 516 -20.98 -8.34 6.56
CA THR A 516 -21.01 -9.60 5.81
C THR A 516 -21.76 -10.67 6.60
N GLU A 517 -22.01 -11.83 5.98
CA GLU A 517 -22.65 -12.96 6.66
C GLU A 517 -21.90 -13.39 7.94
N ASN A 518 -20.57 -13.25 7.95
CA ASN A 518 -19.71 -13.77 9.02
C ASN A 518 -19.06 -12.69 9.87
N GLU A 519 -18.94 -11.45 9.41
CA GLU A 519 -18.13 -10.41 10.05
C GLU A 519 -18.73 -9.01 9.87
N ASP A 520 -18.55 -8.20 10.89
CA ASP A 520 -18.82 -6.76 10.87
C ASP A 520 -17.49 -6.00 10.75
N TYR A 521 -17.27 -5.36 9.58
CA TYR A 521 -16.00 -4.66 9.31
C TYR A 521 -15.81 -3.40 10.17
N MET A 522 -16.86 -2.86 10.78
CA MET A 522 -16.72 -1.79 11.78
C MET A 522 -15.80 -2.17 12.93
N LEU A 523 -15.75 -3.47 13.31
CA LEU A 523 -14.88 -3.94 14.39
C LEU A 523 -13.41 -3.73 14.04
N TYR A 524 -13.03 -3.97 12.80
CA TYR A 524 -11.66 -3.73 12.34
C TYR A 524 -11.34 -2.24 12.24
N ALA A 525 -12.30 -1.39 11.84
CA ALA A 525 -12.13 0.06 11.87
C ALA A 525 -11.85 0.55 13.31
N LEU A 526 -12.59 0.04 14.28
CA LEU A 526 -12.38 0.35 15.70
C LEU A 526 -11.02 -0.16 16.20
N LEU A 527 -10.68 -1.43 15.92
CA LEU A 527 -9.39 -2.01 16.31
C LEU A 527 -8.20 -1.18 15.81
N ASN A 528 -8.33 -0.64 14.60
CA ASN A 528 -7.29 0.13 13.92
C ASN A 528 -7.35 1.65 14.18
N GLY A 529 -8.33 2.14 14.95
CA GLY A 529 -8.50 3.57 15.22
C GLY A 529 -8.70 4.41 13.95
N GLY A 530 -9.23 3.78 12.90
CA GLY A 530 -9.43 4.41 11.60
C GLY A 530 -10.70 5.25 11.52
N CYS A 531 -10.96 5.85 10.37
CA CYS A 531 -12.19 6.57 10.12
C CYS A 531 -13.22 5.74 9.32
N ALA A 532 -14.47 6.18 9.32
CA ALA A 532 -15.55 5.46 8.68
C ALA A 532 -15.70 5.83 7.20
N TYR A 533 -15.68 4.84 6.35
CA TYR A 533 -16.12 4.96 4.97
C TYR A 533 -17.63 4.71 4.91
N VAL A 534 -18.41 5.78 4.89
CA VAL A 534 -19.86 5.72 5.17
C VAL A 534 -20.66 5.30 3.95
N ASP A 535 -20.33 5.83 2.78
CA ASP A 535 -21.08 5.57 1.57
C ASP A 535 -20.16 5.56 0.35
N LYS A 536 -20.24 4.51 -0.42
CA LYS A 536 -19.63 4.34 -1.72
C LYS A 536 -20.72 3.99 -2.73
N ASP A 537 -21.46 4.99 -3.23
CA ASP A 537 -22.19 4.75 -4.44
C ASP A 537 -21.19 4.84 -5.59
N GLY A 538 -20.67 3.67 -5.91
CA GLY A 538 -19.55 3.53 -6.80
C GLY A 538 -19.72 4.26 -8.12
N ALA A 539 -18.60 4.51 -8.73
CA ALA A 539 -18.54 5.07 -10.06
C ALA A 539 -19.08 4.15 -11.16
N TYR A 540 -19.34 2.91 -10.82
CA TYR A 540 -19.95 1.89 -11.70
C TYR A 540 -21.30 1.41 -11.12
N PRO A 541 -22.39 2.21 -11.22
CA PRO A 541 -23.67 1.90 -10.58
C PRO A 541 -24.31 0.58 -11.06
N ASN A 542 -23.97 0.11 -12.25
CA ASN A 542 -24.37 -1.19 -12.77
C ASN A 542 -23.62 -2.38 -12.17
N VAL A 543 -22.45 -2.16 -11.56
CA VAL A 543 -21.62 -3.19 -10.91
C VAL A 543 -21.83 -3.16 -9.39
N ASP A 544 -21.90 -1.98 -8.80
CA ASP A 544 -21.93 -1.77 -7.34
C ASP A 544 -23.35 -1.71 -6.75
N GLY A 545 -24.40 -1.73 -7.59
CA GLY A 545 -25.79 -1.77 -7.16
C GLY A 545 -26.29 -0.53 -6.41
N ALA A 546 -25.78 0.65 -6.73
CA ALA A 546 -25.83 1.90 -5.99
C ALA A 546 -27.21 2.56 -5.80
N PHE A 547 -28.30 2.04 -6.37
CA PHE A 547 -29.64 2.63 -6.24
C PHE A 547 -30.62 1.65 -5.63
N ASN A 548 -30.78 1.71 -4.29
CA ASN A 548 -31.69 0.84 -3.55
C ASN A 548 -32.78 1.66 -2.83
N ASP A 549 -34.04 1.26 -2.99
CA ASP A 549 -35.24 1.91 -2.40
C ASP A 549 -35.28 1.87 -0.86
N ASN A 550 -34.41 1.09 -0.19
CA ASN A 550 -34.32 1.01 1.29
C ASN A 550 -33.28 1.96 1.91
N ARG A 551 -32.76 2.91 1.15
CA ARG A 551 -31.61 3.75 1.51
C ARG A 551 -31.76 4.55 2.80
N GLU A 552 -32.95 5.11 3.09
CA GLU A 552 -33.18 5.93 4.30
C GLU A 552 -32.98 5.16 5.61
N LYS A 553 -33.45 3.91 5.69
CA LYS A 553 -33.24 3.08 6.90
C LYS A 553 -31.79 2.64 7.05
N GLN A 554 -31.13 2.35 5.93
CA GLN A 554 -29.72 2.01 5.90
C GLN A 554 -28.88 3.22 6.32
N LEU A 555 -29.19 4.42 5.82
CA LEU A 555 -28.47 5.65 6.12
C LEU A 555 -28.47 5.99 7.62
N ASP A 556 -29.59 5.84 8.32
CA ASP A 556 -29.66 6.08 9.76
C ASP A 556 -28.74 5.14 10.56
N GLU A 557 -28.67 3.86 10.16
CA GLU A 557 -27.77 2.90 10.77
C GLU A 557 -26.29 3.19 10.41
N GLU A 558 -26.01 3.55 9.17
CA GLU A 558 -24.67 3.96 8.73
C GLU A 558 -24.18 5.19 9.50
N ILE A 559 -25.04 6.20 9.70
CA ILE A 559 -24.73 7.38 10.51
C ILE A 559 -24.49 6.99 11.98
N ARG A 560 -25.28 6.08 12.53
CA ARG A 560 -25.06 5.58 13.90
C ARG A 560 -23.70 4.91 14.04
N ARG A 561 -23.35 4.04 13.12
CA ARG A 561 -22.06 3.32 13.08
C ARG A 561 -20.88 4.28 12.86
N TYR A 562 -21.03 5.21 11.92
CA TYR A 562 -20.06 6.27 11.69
C TYR A 562 -19.73 7.03 12.99
N ARG A 563 -20.75 7.46 13.76
CA ARG A 563 -20.53 8.21 15.00
C ARG A 563 -19.68 7.43 16.01
N ILE A 564 -19.88 6.13 16.13
CA ILE A 564 -19.09 5.27 17.03
C ILE A 564 -17.61 5.29 16.62
N VAL A 565 -17.34 5.12 15.35
CA VAL A 565 -15.97 5.10 14.79
C VAL A 565 -15.33 6.49 14.89
N ALA A 566 -16.06 7.54 14.52
CA ALA A 566 -15.59 8.92 14.59
C ALA A 566 -15.24 9.38 16.02
N ASP A 567 -16.09 9.05 17.00
CA ASP A 567 -15.86 9.38 18.41
C ASP A 567 -14.58 8.71 18.97
N LEU A 568 -14.22 7.53 18.48
CA LEU A 568 -12.96 6.89 18.81
C LEU A 568 -11.81 7.56 18.06
N GLN A 569 -11.93 7.73 16.75
CA GLN A 569 -10.87 8.29 15.91
C GLN A 569 -10.46 9.70 16.36
N GLU A 570 -11.39 10.56 16.74
CA GLU A 570 -11.09 11.90 17.29
C GLU A 570 -10.17 11.86 18.51
N LYS A 571 -10.18 10.77 19.27
CA LYS A 571 -9.34 10.57 20.46
C LYS A 571 -8.00 9.93 20.17
N VAL A 572 -7.92 9.11 19.10
CA VAL A 572 -6.73 8.27 18.86
C VAL A 572 -5.93 8.64 17.63
N ALA A 573 -6.45 9.44 16.68
CA ALA A 573 -5.81 9.70 15.40
C ALA A 573 -4.36 10.23 15.50
N ASN A 574 -4.07 11.04 16.52
CA ASN A 574 -2.73 11.58 16.79
C ASN A 574 -1.93 10.74 17.80
N LEU A 575 -2.42 9.57 18.19
CA LEU A 575 -1.74 8.69 19.13
C LEU A 575 -1.05 7.54 18.39
N GLU A 576 0.11 7.14 18.90
CA GLU A 576 0.75 5.91 18.48
C GLU A 576 -0.09 4.70 18.87
N MET A 577 -0.24 3.71 17.99
CA MET A 577 -0.70 2.37 18.40
C MET A 577 0.46 1.69 19.12
N THR A 578 0.39 1.65 20.46
CA THR A 578 1.50 1.22 21.33
C THR A 578 1.52 -0.27 21.59
N ASP A 579 0.36 -0.94 21.50
CA ASP A 579 0.26 -2.38 21.75
C ASP A 579 -0.85 -3.01 20.91
N PHE A 580 -0.72 -4.30 20.65
CA PHE A 580 -1.67 -5.16 19.94
C PHE A 580 -1.47 -6.62 20.36
N GLY A 581 -2.55 -7.38 20.45
CA GLY A 581 -2.45 -8.82 20.71
C GLY A 581 -3.78 -9.56 20.60
N PHE A 582 -3.68 -10.84 20.92
CA PHE A 582 -4.81 -11.76 20.95
C PHE A 582 -5.16 -12.13 22.39
N ILE A 583 -6.46 -12.17 22.71
CA ILE A 583 -6.95 -12.57 24.02
C ILE A 583 -7.10 -14.10 24.02
N ASP A 584 -6.55 -14.76 25.06
CA ASP A 584 -6.59 -16.22 25.23
C ASP A 584 -6.05 -17.00 24.02
N GLN A 585 -5.06 -16.42 23.31
CA GLN A 585 -4.50 -16.98 22.07
C GLN A 585 -5.54 -17.20 20.96
N ASN A 586 -6.69 -16.54 21.04
CA ASN A 586 -7.75 -16.62 20.04
C ASN A 586 -7.59 -15.49 19.01
N TYR A 587 -7.26 -15.84 17.78
CA TYR A 587 -7.09 -14.89 16.68
C TYR A 587 -8.34 -14.07 16.34
N LYS A 588 -9.51 -14.52 16.75
CA LYS A 588 -10.78 -13.79 16.58
C LYS A 588 -11.08 -12.81 17.72
N LYS A 589 -10.28 -12.83 18.80
CA LYS A 589 -10.38 -11.86 19.89
C LYS A 589 -9.12 -11.03 19.96
N GLN A 590 -9.22 -9.82 19.45
CA GLN A 590 -8.07 -8.94 19.29
C GLN A 590 -8.20 -7.70 20.16
N TYR A 591 -7.07 -7.13 20.53
CA TYR A 591 -7.05 -5.81 21.17
C TYR A 591 -5.95 -4.93 20.58
N SER A 592 -6.16 -3.63 20.64
CA SER A 592 -5.16 -2.60 20.36
C SER A 592 -5.13 -1.55 21.46
N VAL A 593 -3.99 -0.88 21.62
CA VAL A 593 -3.79 0.19 22.61
C VAL A 593 -3.22 1.41 21.92
N PHE A 594 -3.79 2.58 22.19
CA PHE A 594 -3.38 3.85 21.62
C PHE A 594 -2.85 4.77 22.73
N GLY A 595 -1.60 5.23 22.59
CA GLY A 595 -0.95 6.19 23.48
C GLY A 595 -0.92 5.78 24.95
N ASN A 596 -1.05 4.47 25.26
CA ASN A 596 -1.22 3.93 26.61
C ASN A 596 -2.40 4.54 27.38
N GLN A 597 -3.44 4.99 26.68
CA GLN A 597 -4.58 5.69 27.27
C GLN A 597 -5.92 5.03 26.89
N ILE A 598 -6.00 4.48 25.70
CA ILE A 598 -7.23 3.90 25.15
C ILE A 598 -6.96 2.50 24.65
N LYS A 599 -7.75 1.55 25.15
CA LYS A 599 -7.70 0.14 24.70
C LYS A 599 -8.99 -0.20 24.00
N VAL A 600 -8.88 -0.77 22.81
CA VAL A 600 -10.02 -1.32 22.06
C VAL A 600 -9.90 -2.84 22.08
N ILE A 601 -10.99 -3.52 22.37
CA ILE A 601 -11.12 -4.98 22.34
C ILE A 601 -12.22 -5.30 21.34
N ILE A 602 -11.97 -6.25 20.44
CA ILE A 602 -12.98 -6.79 19.53
C ILE A 602 -13.11 -8.31 19.68
N ASP A 603 -14.33 -8.80 19.54
CA ASP A 603 -14.66 -10.23 19.47
C ASP A 603 -15.40 -10.50 18.16
N LEU A 604 -14.68 -11.04 17.18
CA LEU A 604 -15.21 -11.32 15.83
C LEU A 604 -16.17 -12.52 15.81
N GLU A 605 -16.17 -13.37 16.83
CA GLU A 605 -17.12 -14.48 16.93
C GLU A 605 -18.49 -14.00 17.39
N LYS A 606 -18.50 -12.99 18.26
CA LYS A 606 -19.73 -12.43 18.84
C LYS A 606 -20.18 -11.14 18.17
N ASN A 607 -19.37 -10.60 17.26
CA ASN A 607 -19.57 -9.28 16.66
C ASN A 607 -19.74 -8.18 17.72
N THR A 608 -18.85 -8.14 18.72
CA THR A 608 -18.89 -7.17 19.82
C THR A 608 -17.55 -6.44 19.98
N TYR A 609 -17.62 -5.28 20.60
CA TYR A 609 -16.43 -4.48 20.94
C TYR A 609 -16.55 -3.85 22.32
N GLU A 610 -15.41 -3.48 22.89
CA GLU A 610 -15.27 -2.70 24.11
C GLU A 610 -14.21 -1.62 23.92
N ILE A 611 -14.48 -0.40 24.38
CA ILE A 611 -13.53 0.72 24.36
C ILE A 611 -13.32 1.15 25.82
N ILE A 612 -12.08 0.99 26.30
CA ILE A 612 -11.67 1.32 27.65
C ILE A 612 -10.78 2.56 27.59
N THR A 613 -11.16 3.60 28.33
CA THR A 613 -10.41 4.85 28.43
C THR A 613 -9.75 4.96 29.80
N ASN A 614 -8.59 5.63 29.87
CA ASN A 614 -7.80 5.81 31.11
C ASN A 614 -7.28 4.47 31.70
N ILE A 615 -6.63 3.68 30.86
CA ILE A 615 -5.97 2.43 31.24
C ILE A 615 -4.64 2.68 31.97
#